data_6e0a63c5eeeaf1c1212d3e89d4df88c5
#
_entry.id   6e0a63c5eeeaf1c1212d3e89d4df88c5
#
_cell.length_a   1.000
_cell.length_b   1.000
_cell.length_c   1.000
_cell.angle_alpha   90.00
_cell.angle_beta   90.00
_cell.angle_gamma   90.00
#
_symmetry.space_group_name_H-M   'P 1'
#
loop_
_entity.id
_entity.type
_entity.pdbx_description
1 polymer ?
#
loop_
_entity_poly.entity_id
_entity_poly.type
_entity_poly.pdbx_seq_one_letter_code
_entity_poly.pdbx_strand_id
1 'polypeptide(L)'
;MATRVISQEAFDDLVKENVEDLGMEPSEALEDALYTLKLQGVDLSGIITCVPGESSVKDNPVIACLDRLKELDDEFDEISSLLVKLNELCSGQESGNVAIATKHGAVELTCSICSKIKIDSRSNVIVVPCLKALAVLIHDIQSTEAFRNASGPRIVVDLIRDSGFDSDSLDAGFAVVAAAATGNEVVKEIFMELKVDELILKVLNRESKVTIRALYDAIRVLLTPDDNRVVASQVYGYARTFAKLGIARALTEALQAGIGSDSLVSASIALKSIAVNDEICKSIAESGGIDTLLRCIDDSGEQGNNTAAKTCCSLLSKLAGSDSNKSTIVEKRGLDKLIKLAQRFSDDPLVIQEVMSIISIICLRSPDHAASAIEAGAGDLAIQAMKRFPAAAQMQRNACNMIRNIAVRNAENRKILLASGIEKLIRNAKANNEICRASATDALRDLGLDNYNS
;
A
#
# COMPACT_ATOMS: atom_id res chain seq x y z
N MET A 1 1.42 22.64 -7.04
CA MET A 1 1.32 24.06 -6.62
C MET A 1 1.50 24.06 -5.12
N ALA A 2 2.29 24.98 -4.55
CA ALA A 2 2.37 25.10 -3.09
C ALA A 2 1.00 25.49 -2.54
N THR A 3 0.45 24.68 -1.65
CA THR A 3 -0.82 24.95 -0.96
C THR A 3 -0.62 26.22 -0.11
N ARG A 4 -1.51 27.19 -0.21
CA ARG A 4 -1.49 28.38 0.65
C ARG A 4 -1.98 27.97 2.03
N VAL A 5 -1.26 28.36 3.07
CA VAL A 5 -1.61 28.09 4.47
C VAL A 5 -2.03 29.40 5.12
N ILE A 6 -3.04 29.38 6.00
CA ILE A 6 -3.50 30.51 6.80
C ILE A 6 -3.24 30.25 8.29
N SER A 7 -3.02 31.33 9.07
CA SER A 7 -2.95 31.21 10.53
C SER A 7 -4.36 31.16 11.14
N GLN A 8 -4.51 30.64 12.38
CA GLN A 8 -5.76 30.68 13.11
C GLN A 8 -6.26 32.15 13.31
N GLU A 9 -5.33 33.04 13.68
CA GLU A 9 -5.60 34.46 13.89
C GLU A 9 -6.17 35.11 12.62
N ALA A 10 -5.56 34.88 11.45
CA ALA A 10 -6.04 35.44 10.19
C ALA A 10 -7.39 34.84 9.76
N PHE A 11 -7.66 33.57 10.12
CA PHE A 11 -8.99 32.96 9.91
C PHE A 11 -10.03 33.61 10.83
N ASP A 12 -9.72 33.72 12.11
CA ASP A 12 -10.61 34.33 13.11
C ASP A 12 -10.93 35.80 12.79
N ASP A 13 -9.92 36.56 12.32
CA ASP A 13 -10.10 37.95 11.89
C ASP A 13 -11.00 38.05 10.67
N LEU A 14 -10.86 37.16 9.67
CA LEU A 14 -11.73 37.13 8.50
C LEU A 14 -13.20 36.86 8.87
N VAL A 15 -13.46 35.91 9.79
CA VAL A 15 -14.82 35.63 10.27
C VAL A 15 -15.38 36.83 11.05
N LYS A 16 -14.55 37.50 11.88
CA LYS A 16 -14.96 38.73 12.59
C LYS A 16 -15.29 39.88 11.65
N GLU A 17 -14.46 40.12 10.62
CA GLU A 17 -14.72 41.13 9.60
C GLU A 17 -16.07 40.88 8.90
N ASN A 18 -16.38 39.64 8.57
CA ASN A 18 -17.66 39.28 7.96
C ASN A 18 -18.84 39.58 8.90
N VAL A 19 -18.70 39.37 10.21
CA VAL A 19 -19.75 39.70 11.20
C VAL A 19 -19.86 41.22 11.41
N GLU A 20 -18.71 41.89 11.70
CA GLU A 20 -18.69 43.29 12.14
C GLU A 20 -18.87 44.27 10.99
N ASP A 21 -18.18 44.08 9.86
CA ASP A 21 -18.14 45.00 8.75
C ASP A 21 -19.22 44.71 7.70
N LEU A 22 -19.53 43.42 7.46
CA LEU A 22 -20.55 43.03 6.48
C LEU A 22 -21.95 42.78 7.14
N GLY A 23 -22.03 42.76 8.47
CA GLY A 23 -23.26 42.57 9.22
C GLY A 23 -23.89 41.18 9.04
N MET A 24 -23.08 40.19 8.74
CA MET A 24 -23.54 38.79 8.60
C MET A 24 -23.89 38.17 9.95
N GLU A 25 -24.83 37.23 9.96
CA GLU A 25 -25.06 36.37 11.11
C GLU A 25 -23.79 35.51 11.34
N PRO A 26 -23.38 35.20 12.59
CA PRO A 26 -22.11 34.51 12.89
C PRO A 26 -21.93 33.18 12.13
N SER A 27 -22.99 32.38 11.98
CA SER A 27 -22.95 31.12 11.23
C SER A 27 -22.77 31.35 9.73
N GLU A 28 -23.37 32.36 9.15
CA GLU A 28 -23.26 32.75 7.74
C GLU A 28 -21.87 33.31 7.45
N ALA A 29 -21.31 34.12 8.36
CA ALA A 29 -19.96 34.66 8.28
C ALA A 29 -18.89 33.57 8.27
N LEU A 30 -19.08 32.51 9.08
CA LEU A 30 -18.21 31.33 9.09
C LEU A 30 -18.29 30.56 7.76
N GLU A 31 -19.49 30.30 7.25
CA GLU A 31 -19.68 29.59 5.97
C GLU A 31 -19.05 30.35 4.81
N ASP A 32 -19.21 31.67 4.76
CA ASP A 32 -18.64 32.53 3.72
C ASP A 32 -17.10 32.56 3.78
N ALA A 33 -16.52 32.68 4.96
CA ALA A 33 -15.07 32.61 5.16
C ALA A 33 -14.50 31.27 4.68
N LEU A 34 -15.15 30.16 5.05
CA LEU A 34 -14.76 28.80 4.61
C LEU A 34 -14.85 28.65 3.09
N TYR A 35 -15.92 29.14 2.49
CA TYR A 35 -16.13 29.09 1.05
C TYR A 35 -15.08 29.91 0.30
N THR A 36 -14.83 31.14 0.74
CA THR A 36 -13.87 32.05 0.13
C THR A 36 -12.45 31.50 0.18
N LEU A 37 -12.01 30.97 1.33
CA LEU A 37 -10.69 30.39 1.49
C LEU A 37 -10.52 29.11 0.66
N LYS A 38 -11.54 28.26 0.57
CA LYS A 38 -11.54 27.08 -0.30
C LYS A 38 -11.42 27.46 -1.77
N LEU A 39 -12.12 28.49 -2.24
CA LEU A 39 -12.00 29.00 -3.61
C LEU A 39 -10.61 29.51 -3.93
N GLN A 40 -9.92 30.09 -2.94
CA GLN A 40 -8.56 30.60 -3.06
C GLN A 40 -7.50 29.47 -2.99
N GLY A 41 -7.93 28.20 -2.79
CA GLY A 41 -7.04 27.04 -2.65
C GLY A 41 -6.23 27.06 -1.35
N VAL A 42 -6.74 27.69 -0.29
CA VAL A 42 -6.13 27.70 1.03
C VAL A 42 -6.39 26.39 1.72
N ASP A 43 -5.33 25.81 2.30
CA ASP A 43 -5.43 24.63 3.14
C ASP A 43 -5.93 25.03 4.53
N LEU A 44 -7.11 24.54 4.89
CA LEU A 44 -7.75 24.75 6.19
C LEU A 44 -7.50 23.61 7.17
N SER A 45 -6.71 22.60 6.78
CA SER A 45 -6.29 21.55 7.71
C SER A 45 -5.50 22.17 8.87
N GLY A 46 -5.87 21.85 10.10
CA GLY A 46 -5.25 22.47 11.29
C GLY A 46 -5.80 23.86 11.68
N ILE A 47 -6.84 24.36 11.03
CA ILE A 47 -7.61 25.53 11.46
C ILE A 47 -8.87 25.05 12.21
N ILE A 48 -9.11 25.63 13.38
CA ILE A 48 -10.34 25.39 14.12
C ILE A 48 -11.42 26.26 13.49
N THR A 49 -12.34 25.64 12.78
CA THR A 49 -13.41 26.30 12.05
C THR A 49 -14.62 26.50 12.99
N CYS A 50 -14.57 27.53 13.83
CA CYS A 50 -15.67 27.95 14.69
C CYS A 50 -15.87 29.47 14.62
N VAL A 51 -17.03 29.92 15.09
CA VAL A 51 -17.32 31.36 15.22
C VAL A 51 -16.47 31.93 16.37
N PRO A 52 -15.60 32.93 16.12
CA PRO A 52 -14.77 33.52 17.16
C PRO A 52 -15.67 34.19 18.25
N GLY A 53 -15.49 33.76 19.51
CA GLY A 53 -16.22 34.29 20.64
C GLY A 53 -17.40 33.44 21.14
N GLU A 54 -17.95 32.53 20.31
CA GLU A 54 -18.98 31.56 20.74
C GLU A 54 -18.36 30.27 21.29
N SER A 55 -17.20 29.85 20.74
CA SER A 55 -16.37 28.79 21.30
C SER A 55 -14.92 29.21 21.27
N SER A 56 -14.20 29.02 22.38
CA SER A 56 -12.76 29.31 22.41
C SER A 56 -11.98 28.13 21.80
N VAL A 57 -10.80 28.42 21.24
CA VAL A 57 -9.84 27.38 20.80
C VAL A 57 -9.61 26.34 21.90
N LYS A 58 -9.72 26.76 23.18
CA LYS A 58 -9.58 25.87 24.37
C LYS A 58 -10.74 24.89 24.54
N ASP A 59 -11.90 25.14 23.91
CA ASP A 59 -13.05 24.24 23.98
C ASP A 59 -12.95 23.09 22.96
N ASN A 60 -11.95 23.12 22.07
CA ASN A 60 -11.70 22.02 21.16
C ASN A 60 -11.30 20.75 21.93
N PRO A 61 -12.02 19.62 21.75
CA PRO A 61 -11.78 18.41 22.52
C PRO A 61 -10.38 17.83 22.39
N VAL A 62 -9.69 18.06 21.26
CA VAL A 62 -8.29 17.65 21.04
C VAL A 62 -7.37 18.47 21.93
N ILE A 63 -7.54 19.81 21.95
CA ILE A 63 -6.70 20.70 22.76
C ILE A 63 -6.92 20.43 24.25
N ALA A 64 -8.19 20.31 24.67
CA ALA A 64 -8.51 19.97 26.07
C ALA A 64 -7.88 18.63 26.50
N CYS A 65 -7.87 17.64 25.61
CA CYS A 65 -7.22 16.35 25.84
C CYS A 65 -5.69 16.49 25.97
N LEU A 66 -5.04 17.27 25.09
CA LEU A 66 -3.60 17.49 25.12
C LEU A 66 -3.18 18.29 26.36
N ASP A 67 -3.93 19.32 26.75
CA ASP A 67 -3.62 20.12 27.90
C ASP A 67 -3.73 19.30 29.18
N ARG A 68 -4.74 18.43 29.29
CA ARG A 68 -4.86 17.50 30.42
C ARG A 68 -3.71 16.48 30.43
N LEU A 69 -3.29 15.94 29.29
CA LEU A 69 -2.13 15.03 29.19
C LEU A 69 -0.81 15.68 29.64
N LYS A 70 -0.64 17.00 29.47
CA LYS A 70 0.55 17.75 29.92
C LYS A 70 0.63 17.89 31.43
N GLU A 71 -0.51 17.85 32.11
CA GLU A 71 -0.61 18.01 33.59
C GLU A 71 -0.33 16.72 34.36
N LEU A 72 -0.40 15.55 33.66
CA LEU A 72 -0.28 14.23 34.29
C LEU A 72 1.17 13.71 34.19
N ASP A 73 1.65 13.11 35.28
CA ASP A 73 2.98 12.48 35.31
C ASP A 73 2.91 10.96 35.49
N ASP A 74 2.32 10.45 36.56
CA ASP A 74 2.33 9.01 36.91
C ASP A 74 0.93 8.39 37.01
N GLU A 75 -0.11 9.09 36.54
CA GLU A 75 -1.51 8.62 36.54
C GLU A 75 -1.79 7.79 35.29
N PHE A 76 -1.15 6.61 35.18
CA PHE A 76 -1.14 5.77 33.97
C PHE A 76 -2.52 5.38 33.42
N ASP A 77 -3.52 5.16 34.30
CA ASP A 77 -4.87 4.82 33.85
C ASP A 77 -5.57 6.02 33.19
N GLU A 78 -5.39 7.22 33.73
CA GLU A 78 -5.95 8.45 33.15
C GLU A 78 -5.24 8.80 31.83
N ILE A 79 -3.91 8.71 31.82
CA ILE A 79 -3.10 8.90 30.59
C ILE A 79 -3.56 7.92 29.50
N SER A 80 -3.74 6.64 29.82
CA SER A 80 -4.24 5.63 28.89
C SER A 80 -5.60 6.01 28.31
N SER A 81 -6.55 6.41 29.16
CA SER A 81 -7.89 6.81 28.74
C SER A 81 -7.88 8.05 27.83
N LEU A 82 -7.03 9.03 28.12
CA LEU A 82 -6.86 10.23 27.31
C LEU A 82 -6.21 9.93 25.95
N LEU A 83 -5.22 9.04 25.92
CA LEU A 83 -4.59 8.60 24.66
C LEU A 83 -5.56 7.82 23.76
N VAL A 84 -6.42 6.98 24.34
CA VAL A 84 -7.50 6.32 23.60
C VAL A 84 -8.47 7.35 23.03
N LYS A 85 -8.89 8.33 23.85
CA LYS A 85 -9.76 9.43 23.40
C LYS A 85 -9.10 10.27 22.31
N LEU A 86 -7.81 10.60 22.44
CA LEU A 86 -7.07 11.33 21.40
C LEU A 86 -7.02 10.54 20.08
N ASN A 87 -6.75 9.25 20.17
CA ASN A 87 -6.78 8.36 19.00
C ASN A 87 -8.15 8.33 18.33
N GLU A 88 -9.24 8.22 19.09
CA GLU A 88 -10.61 8.26 18.55
C GLU A 88 -10.94 9.60 17.86
N LEU A 89 -10.58 10.72 18.51
CA LEU A 89 -10.79 12.06 17.95
C LEU A 89 -10.02 12.29 16.66
N CYS A 90 -8.85 11.68 16.50
CA CYS A 90 -7.96 11.83 15.35
C CYS A 90 -8.17 10.77 14.26
N SER A 91 -8.90 9.68 14.51
CA SER A 91 -9.13 8.61 13.53
C SER A 91 -10.19 8.91 12.47
N GLY A 92 -10.97 10.00 12.61
CA GLY A 92 -12.02 10.40 11.66
C GLY A 92 -11.42 11.03 10.39
N GLN A 93 -11.76 10.49 9.22
CA GLN A 93 -11.21 10.92 7.91
C GLN A 93 -11.53 12.37 7.52
N GLU A 94 -12.53 13.02 8.14
CA GLU A 94 -12.99 14.38 7.78
C GLU A 94 -12.70 15.43 8.86
N SER A 95 -12.18 15.02 10.00
CA SER A 95 -11.87 15.97 11.08
C SER A 95 -10.46 16.53 10.89
N GLY A 96 -10.30 17.83 10.76
CA GLY A 96 -8.98 18.50 10.84
C GLY A 96 -8.25 18.28 12.18
N ASN A 97 -8.77 17.40 13.03
CA ASN A 97 -8.28 17.12 14.39
C ASN A 97 -6.83 16.65 14.42
N VAL A 98 -6.39 15.83 13.44
CA VAL A 98 -5.00 15.36 13.40
C VAL A 98 -4.05 16.54 13.15
N ALA A 99 -4.40 17.44 12.24
CA ALA A 99 -3.59 18.62 11.94
C ALA A 99 -3.59 19.60 13.12
N ILE A 100 -4.73 19.78 13.82
CA ILE A 100 -4.83 20.55 15.06
C ILE A 100 -3.92 19.91 16.13
N ALA A 101 -4.01 18.61 16.34
CA ALA A 101 -3.19 17.89 17.30
C ALA A 101 -1.68 18.06 17.03
N THR A 102 -1.25 17.92 15.79
CA THR A 102 0.14 18.11 15.37
C THR A 102 0.61 19.53 15.66
N LYS A 103 -0.20 20.53 15.33
CA LYS A 103 0.11 21.96 15.54
C LYS A 103 0.24 22.30 17.03
N HIS A 104 -0.47 21.58 17.91
CA HIS A 104 -0.42 21.74 19.37
C HIS A 104 0.56 20.79 20.07
N GLY A 105 1.49 20.17 19.32
CA GLY A 105 2.60 19.39 19.86
C GLY A 105 2.22 17.99 20.35
N ALA A 106 1.15 17.40 19.79
CA ALA A 106 0.68 16.07 20.21
C ALA A 106 1.72 14.97 19.96
N VAL A 107 2.48 15.06 18.87
CA VAL A 107 3.51 14.07 18.50
C VAL A 107 4.64 14.10 19.54
N GLU A 108 5.17 15.29 19.84
CA GLU A 108 6.25 15.48 20.80
C GLU A 108 5.82 15.07 22.22
N LEU A 109 4.59 15.45 22.62
CA LEU A 109 4.02 15.08 23.91
C LEU A 109 3.90 13.55 24.03
N THR A 110 3.35 12.89 23.03
CA THR A 110 3.20 11.43 23.04
C THR A 110 4.56 10.72 23.03
N CYS A 111 5.55 11.20 22.26
CA CYS A 111 6.92 10.71 22.33
C CYS A 111 7.54 10.90 23.72
N SER A 112 7.30 12.03 24.36
CA SER A 112 7.77 12.28 25.75
C SER A 112 7.15 11.30 26.75
N ILE A 113 5.84 11.04 26.65
CA ILE A 113 5.15 10.04 27.47
C ILE A 113 5.77 8.64 27.20
N CYS A 114 5.92 8.24 25.95
CA CYS A 114 6.54 6.97 25.57
C CYS A 114 7.96 6.81 26.14
N SER A 115 8.76 7.87 26.15
CA SER A 115 10.14 7.83 26.67
C SER A 115 10.25 7.62 28.18
N LYS A 116 9.20 7.97 28.92
CA LYS A 116 9.11 7.78 30.38
C LYS A 116 8.65 6.38 30.77
N ILE A 117 8.12 5.59 29.82
CA ILE A 117 7.65 4.23 30.08
C ILE A 117 8.84 3.35 30.47
N LYS A 118 8.86 2.91 31.73
CA LYS A 118 9.72 1.81 32.14
C LYS A 118 8.87 0.55 32.08
N ILE A 119 9.33 -0.48 31.38
CA ILE A 119 8.56 -1.72 31.25
C ILE A 119 8.53 -2.43 32.59
N ASP A 120 7.60 -2.01 33.40
CA ASP A 120 7.15 -2.67 34.62
C ASP A 120 5.66 -3.00 34.49
N SER A 121 5.11 -3.76 35.42
CA SER A 121 3.72 -4.21 35.40
C SER A 121 2.68 -3.08 35.43
N ARG A 122 3.05 -1.85 35.73
CA ARG A 122 2.13 -0.70 35.84
C ARG A 122 2.11 0.14 34.56
N SER A 123 3.27 0.33 33.94
CA SER A 123 3.38 1.16 32.73
C SER A 123 2.97 0.44 31.44
N ASN A 124 2.86 -0.88 31.43
CA ASN A 124 2.41 -1.66 30.27
C ASN A 124 1.01 -1.24 29.77
N VAL A 125 0.15 -0.72 30.62
CA VAL A 125 -1.22 -0.28 30.25
C VAL A 125 -1.20 0.85 29.21
N ILE A 126 -0.18 1.71 29.21
CA ILE A 126 -0.12 2.87 28.31
C ILE A 126 0.67 2.62 27.01
N VAL A 127 1.43 1.51 26.90
CA VAL A 127 2.27 1.24 25.71
C VAL A 127 1.44 1.19 24.43
N VAL A 128 0.41 0.36 24.42
CA VAL A 128 -0.46 0.20 23.22
C VAL A 128 -1.23 1.48 22.90
N PRO A 129 -1.89 2.18 23.86
CA PRO A 129 -2.49 3.49 23.59
C PRO A 129 -1.53 4.54 23.06
N CYS A 130 -0.31 4.65 23.60
CA CYS A 130 0.72 5.56 23.09
C CYS A 130 1.07 5.26 21.63
N LEU A 131 1.38 4.00 21.31
CA LEU A 131 1.77 3.59 19.97
C LEU A 131 0.62 3.79 18.97
N LYS A 132 -0.63 3.48 19.35
CA LYS A 132 -1.81 3.72 18.50
C LYS A 132 -2.04 5.22 18.25
N ALA A 133 -1.89 6.05 19.27
CA ALA A 133 -1.99 7.50 19.12
C ALA A 133 -0.90 8.03 18.18
N LEU A 134 0.36 7.62 18.35
CA LEU A 134 1.45 7.99 17.42
C LEU A 134 1.16 7.57 15.98
N ALA A 135 0.66 6.35 15.75
CA ALA A 135 0.37 5.86 14.40
C ALA A 135 -0.67 6.71 13.67
N VAL A 136 -1.65 7.27 14.39
CA VAL A 136 -2.67 8.16 13.82
C VAL A 136 -2.16 9.59 13.67
N LEU A 137 -1.37 10.09 14.63
CA LEU A 137 -0.84 11.45 14.62
C LEU A 137 0.20 11.68 13.51
N ILE A 138 0.92 10.63 13.09
CA ILE A 138 1.94 10.73 12.02
C ILE A 138 1.26 10.51 10.67
N HIS A 139 0.90 11.59 9.98
CA HIS A 139 0.12 11.53 8.74
C HIS A 139 0.66 12.40 7.59
N ASP A 140 1.58 13.34 7.90
CA ASP A 140 2.17 14.26 6.94
C ASP A 140 3.66 14.50 7.21
N ILE A 141 4.29 15.34 6.40
CA ILE A 141 5.71 15.67 6.53
C ILE A 141 6.00 16.37 7.86
N GLN A 142 5.12 17.27 8.31
CA GLN A 142 5.32 18.04 9.54
C GLN A 142 5.30 17.13 10.78
N SER A 143 4.29 16.27 10.90
CA SER A 143 4.18 15.31 12.01
C SER A 143 5.30 14.28 12.00
N THR A 144 5.74 13.84 10.80
CA THR A 144 6.89 12.93 10.66
C THR A 144 8.20 13.57 11.10
N GLU A 145 8.43 14.85 10.77
CA GLU A 145 9.62 15.60 11.24
C GLU A 145 9.57 15.86 12.74
N ALA A 146 8.40 16.18 13.30
CA ALA A 146 8.21 16.30 14.74
C ALA A 146 8.56 14.97 15.45
N PHE A 147 8.07 13.84 14.94
CA PHE A 147 8.39 12.50 15.41
C PHE A 147 9.90 12.21 15.35
N ARG A 148 10.54 12.50 14.23
CA ARG A 148 11.98 12.33 14.05
C ARG A 148 12.78 13.16 15.05
N ASN A 149 12.44 14.43 15.21
CA ASN A 149 13.14 15.37 16.10
C ASN A 149 12.95 15.02 17.59
N ALA A 150 11.81 14.42 17.96
CA ALA A 150 11.54 13.87 19.28
C ALA A 150 12.22 12.51 19.56
N SER A 151 13.14 12.05 18.68
CA SER A 151 13.77 10.73 18.76
C SER A 151 12.76 9.57 18.70
N GLY A 152 11.60 9.80 18.11
CA GLY A 152 10.51 8.84 18.01
C GLY A 152 10.89 7.49 17.41
N PRO A 153 11.69 7.41 16.32
CA PRO A 153 12.08 6.12 15.75
C PRO A 153 12.81 5.23 16.76
N ARG A 154 13.73 5.78 17.56
CA ARG A 154 14.43 5.04 18.61
C ARG A 154 13.47 4.58 19.70
N ILE A 155 12.63 5.49 20.21
CA ILE A 155 11.66 5.19 21.26
C ILE A 155 10.77 4.03 20.85
N VAL A 156 10.22 4.05 19.64
CA VAL A 156 9.34 2.99 19.13
C VAL A 156 10.06 1.66 18.98
N VAL A 157 11.28 1.65 18.43
CA VAL A 157 12.06 0.41 18.26
C VAL A 157 12.43 -0.18 19.63
N ASP A 158 12.77 0.64 20.61
CA ASP A 158 13.08 0.18 21.97
C ASP A 158 11.81 -0.37 22.65
N LEU A 159 10.65 0.29 22.55
CA LEU A 159 9.37 -0.22 23.05
C LEU A 159 9.00 -1.57 22.43
N ILE A 160 9.16 -1.75 21.11
CA ILE A 160 8.91 -3.02 20.44
C ILE A 160 9.84 -4.12 20.98
N ARG A 161 11.13 -3.82 21.19
CA ARG A 161 12.11 -4.79 21.73
C ARG A 161 11.77 -5.22 23.15
N ASP A 162 11.37 -4.26 23.95
CA ASP A 162 11.16 -4.42 25.39
C ASP A 162 9.77 -4.96 25.75
N SER A 163 8.78 -4.90 24.83
CA SER A 163 7.40 -5.35 25.03
C SER A 163 7.22 -6.85 25.32
N GLY A 164 8.31 -7.61 25.41
CA GLY A 164 8.23 -9.08 25.57
C GLY A 164 7.59 -9.79 24.37
N PHE A 165 7.44 -9.08 23.25
CA PHE A 165 6.77 -9.53 22.01
C PHE A 165 5.27 -9.80 22.21
N ASP A 166 4.60 -9.04 23.06
CA ASP A 166 3.14 -8.99 23.10
C ASP A 166 2.57 -8.57 21.73
N SER A 167 1.53 -9.26 21.28
CA SER A 167 1.02 -9.09 19.92
C SER A 167 0.43 -7.70 19.64
N ASP A 168 -0.24 -7.12 20.63
CA ASP A 168 -0.88 -5.81 20.49
C ASP A 168 0.17 -4.68 20.45
N SER A 169 1.19 -4.80 21.29
CA SER A 169 2.32 -3.87 21.28
C SER A 169 3.13 -3.95 20.01
N LEU A 170 3.33 -5.16 19.47
CA LEU A 170 4.00 -5.37 18.18
C LEU A 170 3.21 -4.76 17.04
N ASP A 171 1.89 -5.02 16.96
CA ASP A 171 1.04 -4.50 15.88
C ASP A 171 0.99 -2.97 15.92
N ALA A 172 0.77 -2.38 17.11
CA ALA A 172 0.77 -0.93 17.28
C ALA A 172 2.15 -0.31 16.97
N GLY A 173 3.25 -0.92 17.40
CA GLY A 173 4.60 -0.44 17.14
C GLY A 173 4.96 -0.47 15.66
N PHE A 174 4.66 -1.56 14.94
CA PHE A 174 4.89 -1.64 13.50
C PHE A 174 3.93 -0.73 12.71
N ALA A 175 2.74 -0.41 13.25
CA ALA A 175 1.88 0.61 12.66
C ALA A 175 2.54 2.00 12.68
N VAL A 176 3.23 2.36 13.79
CA VAL A 176 4.02 3.60 13.86
C VAL A 176 5.18 3.57 12.86
N VAL A 177 5.90 2.44 12.75
CA VAL A 177 6.98 2.29 11.75
C VAL A 177 6.45 2.53 10.35
N ALA A 178 5.31 1.91 9.99
CA ALA A 178 4.69 2.08 8.68
C ALA A 178 4.25 3.54 8.43
N ALA A 179 3.58 4.17 9.40
CA ALA A 179 3.12 5.56 9.28
C ALA A 179 4.30 6.52 9.09
N ALA A 180 5.32 6.43 9.95
CA ALA A 180 6.47 7.33 9.94
C ALA A 180 7.40 7.15 8.74
N ALA A 181 7.51 5.93 8.22
CA ALA A 181 8.36 5.63 7.05
C ALA A 181 7.69 5.97 5.71
N THR A 182 6.36 6.19 5.68
CA THR A 182 5.64 6.50 4.44
C THR A 182 6.09 7.84 3.86
N GLY A 183 6.59 7.81 2.60
CA GLY A 183 7.04 9.01 1.88
C GLY A 183 8.26 9.73 2.49
N ASN A 184 9.01 9.07 3.40
CA ASN A 184 10.15 9.69 4.08
C ASN A 184 11.37 8.76 4.16
N GLU A 185 12.28 8.88 3.20
CA GLU A 185 13.48 8.05 3.12
C GLU A 185 14.46 8.29 4.29
N VAL A 186 14.48 9.49 4.88
CA VAL A 186 15.34 9.78 6.04
C VAL A 186 14.89 8.95 7.25
N VAL A 187 13.58 8.85 7.47
CA VAL A 187 13.03 8.03 8.57
C VAL A 187 13.23 6.54 8.30
N LYS A 188 13.11 6.08 7.04
CA LYS A 188 13.45 4.70 6.66
C LYS A 188 14.91 4.38 6.97
N GLU A 189 15.85 5.28 6.64
CA GLU A 189 17.26 5.12 6.95
C GLU A 189 17.50 4.98 8.46
N ILE A 190 16.90 5.85 9.27
CA ILE A 190 17.00 5.78 10.74
C ILE A 190 16.49 4.42 11.26
N PHE A 191 15.35 3.93 10.78
CA PHE A 191 14.85 2.62 11.17
C PHE A 191 15.79 1.48 10.78
N MET A 192 16.42 1.56 9.61
CA MET A 192 17.40 0.57 9.16
C MET A 192 18.69 0.63 10.00
N GLU A 193 19.17 1.82 10.39
CA GLU A 193 20.29 1.98 11.33
C GLU A 193 19.97 1.41 12.72
N LEU A 194 18.72 1.54 13.16
CA LEU A 194 18.21 0.96 14.39
C LEU A 194 17.96 -0.55 14.30
N LYS A 195 18.28 -1.19 13.16
CA LYS A 195 18.13 -2.63 12.95
C LYS A 195 16.69 -3.13 13.06
N VAL A 196 15.76 -2.37 12.49
CA VAL A 196 14.35 -2.79 12.41
C VAL A 196 14.18 -4.07 11.59
N ASP A 197 15.03 -4.30 10.60
CA ASP A 197 15.08 -5.51 9.78
C ASP A 197 15.37 -6.78 10.59
N GLU A 198 16.33 -6.73 11.52
CA GLU A 198 16.63 -7.83 12.44
C GLU A 198 15.45 -8.09 13.40
N LEU A 199 14.81 -7.02 13.86
CA LEU A 199 13.61 -7.10 14.72
C LEU A 199 12.43 -7.74 13.99
N ILE A 200 12.19 -7.34 12.73
CA ILE A 200 11.18 -7.94 11.85
C ILE A 200 11.42 -9.44 11.70
N LEU A 201 12.66 -9.86 11.38
CA LEU A 201 12.99 -11.27 11.25
C LEU A 201 12.72 -12.04 12.54
N LYS A 202 13.09 -11.48 13.69
CA LYS A 202 12.86 -12.12 14.99
C LYS A 202 11.36 -12.32 15.25
N VAL A 203 10.52 -11.36 14.86
CA VAL A 203 9.06 -11.45 15.02
C VAL A 203 8.45 -12.45 14.04
N LEU A 204 8.90 -12.50 12.78
CA LEU A 204 8.43 -13.47 11.79
C LEU A 204 8.75 -14.93 12.18
N ASN A 205 9.87 -15.17 12.83
CA ASN A 205 10.30 -16.50 13.25
C ASN A 205 9.69 -16.97 14.58
N ARG A 206 8.71 -16.25 15.14
CA ARG A 206 8.04 -16.66 16.37
C ARG A 206 7.12 -17.86 16.12
N GLU A 207 7.01 -18.72 17.11
CA GLU A 207 6.05 -19.84 17.10
C GLU A 207 4.57 -19.40 17.28
N SER A 208 4.34 -18.12 17.59
CA SER A 208 2.98 -17.59 17.79
C SER A 208 2.19 -17.58 16.49
N LYS A 209 0.96 -18.10 16.55
CA LYS A 209 0.01 -18.11 15.43
C LYS A 209 -0.71 -16.76 15.21
N VAL A 210 -0.48 -15.78 16.06
CA VAL A 210 -1.16 -14.48 15.96
C VAL A 210 -0.53 -13.66 14.83
N THR A 211 -1.36 -13.25 13.89
CA THR A 211 -0.96 -12.44 12.74
C THR A 211 -0.80 -10.98 13.17
N ILE A 212 0.38 -10.43 12.96
CA ILE A 212 0.69 -9.01 13.17
C ILE A 212 0.61 -8.32 11.82
N ARG A 213 -0.52 -7.68 11.52
CA ARG A 213 -0.77 -7.10 10.19
C ARG A 213 0.13 -5.92 9.89
N ALA A 214 0.35 -5.05 10.87
CA ALA A 214 1.18 -3.88 10.71
C ALA A 214 2.66 -4.20 10.44
N LEU A 215 3.15 -5.38 10.84
CA LEU A 215 4.49 -5.87 10.47
C LEU A 215 4.68 -5.96 8.95
N TYR A 216 3.69 -6.54 8.26
CA TYR A 216 3.75 -6.67 6.79
C TYR A 216 3.64 -5.31 6.09
N ASP A 217 2.83 -4.40 6.63
CA ASP A 217 2.74 -3.03 6.15
C ASP A 217 4.05 -2.28 6.36
N ALA A 218 4.70 -2.42 7.51
CA ALA A 218 6.01 -1.84 7.77
C ALA A 218 7.07 -2.36 6.76
N ILE A 219 7.10 -3.67 6.48
CA ILE A 219 7.99 -4.25 5.45
C ILE A 219 7.71 -3.58 4.09
N ARG A 220 6.45 -3.52 3.69
CA ARG A 220 6.04 -2.91 2.41
C ARG A 220 6.48 -1.46 2.31
N VAL A 221 6.23 -0.66 3.33
CA VAL A 221 6.55 0.78 3.34
C VAL A 221 8.05 1.02 3.33
N LEU A 222 8.81 0.32 4.17
CA LEU A 222 10.28 0.42 4.22
C LEU A 222 10.93 0.10 2.86
N LEU A 223 10.28 -0.73 2.04
CA LEU A 223 10.77 -1.20 0.74
C LEU A 223 10.07 -0.54 -0.47
N THR A 224 9.21 0.45 -0.26
CA THR A 224 8.57 1.22 -1.33
C THR A 224 9.33 2.53 -1.56
N PRO A 225 9.81 2.82 -2.79
CA PRO A 225 10.43 4.11 -3.11
C PRO A 225 9.33 5.15 -3.37
N ASP A 226 8.84 5.79 -2.33
CA ASP A 226 7.73 6.75 -2.36
C ASP A 226 8.12 8.19 -1.98
N ASP A 227 9.40 8.45 -1.73
CA ASP A 227 9.95 9.80 -1.53
C ASP A 227 10.59 10.32 -2.83
N ASN A 228 9.91 11.23 -3.50
CA ASN A 228 10.38 11.82 -4.76
C ASN A 228 11.62 12.73 -4.61
N ARG A 229 12.04 13.02 -3.37
CA ARG A 229 13.23 13.86 -3.07
C ARG A 229 14.52 13.07 -3.10
N VAL A 230 14.45 11.73 -3.07
CA VAL A 230 15.60 10.82 -2.93
C VAL A 230 15.62 9.78 -4.04
N VAL A 231 16.82 9.29 -4.37
CA VAL A 231 17.01 8.27 -5.41
C VAL A 231 16.54 6.89 -4.91
N ALA A 232 15.71 6.21 -5.67
CA ALA A 232 15.13 4.89 -5.36
C ALA A 232 16.16 3.76 -5.08
N SER A 233 17.44 3.95 -5.46
CA SER A 233 18.51 2.95 -5.29
C SER A 233 18.74 2.52 -3.82
N GLN A 234 18.49 3.43 -2.87
CA GLN A 234 18.65 3.16 -1.44
C GLN A 234 17.66 2.10 -0.95
N VAL A 235 16.38 2.25 -1.31
CA VAL A 235 15.32 1.30 -0.97
C VAL A 235 15.58 -0.10 -1.56
N TYR A 236 16.09 -0.15 -2.79
CA TYR A 236 16.52 -1.44 -3.38
C TYR A 236 17.70 -2.08 -2.65
N GLY A 237 18.55 -1.26 -1.99
CA GLY A 237 19.58 -1.72 -1.05
C GLY A 237 18.95 -2.42 0.16
N TYR A 238 17.94 -1.82 0.76
CA TYR A 238 17.20 -2.42 1.89
C TYR A 238 16.54 -3.74 1.50
N ALA A 239 15.88 -3.82 0.36
CA ALA A 239 15.29 -5.08 -0.11
C ALA A 239 16.31 -6.23 -0.23
N ARG A 240 17.52 -5.92 -0.70
CA ARG A 240 18.63 -6.90 -0.72
C ARG A 240 19.08 -7.31 0.69
N THR A 241 19.11 -6.38 1.64
CA THR A 241 19.43 -6.67 3.04
C THR A 241 18.36 -7.59 3.65
N PHE A 242 17.09 -7.29 3.45
CA PHE A 242 15.94 -8.11 3.88
C PHE A 242 16.03 -9.55 3.32
N ALA A 243 16.35 -9.69 2.04
CA ALA A 243 16.53 -11.00 1.42
C ALA A 243 17.74 -11.77 2.02
N LYS A 244 18.90 -11.11 2.22
CA LYS A 244 20.08 -11.72 2.83
C LYS A 244 19.86 -12.15 4.27
N LEU A 245 19.08 -11.43 5.04
CA LEU A 245 18.69 -11.80 6.41
C LEU A 245 17.74 -13.00 6.46
N GLY A 246 17.11 -13.38 5.33
CA GLY A 246 16.16 -14.48 5.27
C GLY A 246 14.70 -14.09 5.47
N ILE A 247 14.37 -12.79 5.48
CA ILE A 247 12.99 -12.31 5.63
C ILE A 247 12.12 -12.80 4.46
N ALA A 248 12.66 -12.82 3.23
CA ALA A 248 11.96 -13.37 2.06
C ALA A 248 11.56 -14.83 2.25
N ARG A 249 12.44 -15.64 2.84
CA ARG A 249 12.17 -17.05 3.17
C ARG A 249 11.08 -17.16 4.24
N ALA A 250 11.18 -16.41 5.35
CA ALA A 250 10.18 -16.42 6.41
C ALA A 250 8.78 -16.00 5.91
N LEU A 251 8.70 -15.01 5.02
CA LEU A 251 7.45 -14.63 4.37
C LEU A 251 6.91 -15.73 3.44
N THR A 252 7.79 -16.42 2.70
CA THR A 252 7.39 -17.55 1.85
C THR A 252 6.82 -18.69 2.69
N GLU A 253 7.42 -18.99 3.84
CA GLU A 253 6.92 -19.97 4.81
C GLU A 253 5.55 -19.55 5.37
N ALA A 254 5.34 -18.24 5.66
CA ALA A 254 4.03 -17.74 6.10
C ALA A 254 2.92 -17.93 5.04
N LEU A 255 3.25 -17.87 3.74
CA LEU A 255 2.29 -18.13 2.66
C LEU A 255 1.83 -19.61 2.62
N GLN A 256 2.62 -20.55 3.16
CA GLN A 256 2.30 -21.98 3.15
C GLN A 256 1.02 -22.31 3.94
N ALA A 257 0.63 -21.44 4.87
CA ALA A 257 -0.66 -21.56 5.58
C ALA A 257 -1.89 -21.47 4.65
N GLY A 258 -1.70 -20.96 3.42
CA GLY A 258 -2.72 -20.93 2.37
C GLY A 258 -3.79 -19.87 2.57
N ILE A 259 -4.87 -19.97 1.80
CA ILE A 259 -5.93 -18.96 1.71
C ILE A 259 -6.80 -18.82 2.96
N GLY A 260 -6.71 -19.76 3.88
CA GLY A 260 -7.35 -19.67 5.20
C GLY A 260 -6.60 -18.78 6.20
N SER A 261 -5.41 -18.30 5.85
CA SER A 261 -4.61 -17.41 6.71
C SER A 261 -4.96 -15.96 6.51
N ASP A 262 -5.24 -15.24 7.58
CA ASP A 262 -5.47 -13.78 7.56
C ASP A 262 -4.23 -13.00 7.07
N SER A 263 -3.04 -13.59 7.13
CA SER A 263 -1.79 -12.96 6.70
C SER A 263 -1.48 -13.12 5.22
N LEU A 264 -2.16 -14.01 4.47
CA LEU A 264 -1.80 -14.33 3.09
C LEU A 264 -1.66 -13.09 2.20
N VAL A 265 -2.64 -12.21 2.25
CA VAL A 265 -2.67 -10.99 1.42
C VAL A 265 -1.52 -10.06 1.79
N SER A 266 -1.39 -9.75 3.08
CA SER A 266 -0.36 -8.83 3.58
C SER A 266 1.06 -9.39 3.38
N ALA A 267 1.26 -10.68 3.65
CA ALA A 267 2.55 -11.36 3.44
C ALA A 267 2.93 -11.41 1.94
N SER A 268 1.95 -11.65 1.05
CA SER A 268 2.19 -11.62 -0.41
C SER A 268 2.62 -10.23 -0.89
N ILE A 269 1.98 -9.16 -0.38
CA ILE A 269 2.32 -7.79 -0.72
C ILE A 269 3.72 -7.43 -0.20
N ALA A 270 4.03 -7.80 1.04
CA ALA A 270 5.36 -7.60 1.63
C ALA A 270 6.45 -8.34 0.84
N LEU A 271 6.21 -9.60 0.50
CA LEU A 271 7.16 -10.42 -0.28
C LEU A 271 7.38 -9.85 -1.69
N LYS A 272 6.33 -9.31 -2.32
CA LYS A 272 6.43 -8.61 -3.61
C LYS A 272 7.35 -7.40 -3.52
N SER A 273 7.36 -6.66 -2.41
CA SER A 273 8.24 -5.50 -2.21
C SER A 273 9.72 -5.91 -2.06
N ILE A 274 10.00 -7.11 -1.53
CA ILE A 274 11.36 -7.65 -1.45
C ILE A 274 11.86 -8.15 -2.81
N ALA A 275 11.00 -8.63 -3.69
CA ALA A 275 11.33 -9.26 -4.97
C ALA A 275 11.79 -8.23 -6.02
N VAL A 276 12.89 -7.50 -5.76
CA VAL A 276 13.35 -6.37 -6.59
C VAL A 276 14.27 -6.77 -7.74
N ASN A 277 14.87 -7.97 -7.73
CA ASN A 277 15.79 -8.45 -8.75
C ASN A 277 15.64 -9.95 -9.02
N ASP A 278 16.32 -10.44 -10.07
CA ASP A 278 16.27 -11.83 -10.51
C ASP A 278 16.76 -12.83 -9.44
N GLU A 279 17.82 -12.51 -8.73
CA GLU A 279 18.40 -13.35 -7.68
C GLU A 279 17.41 -13.61 -6.55
N ILE A 280 16.76 -12.56 -6.06
CA ILE A 280 15.76 -12.67 -5.00
C ILE A 280 14.52 -13.43 -5.51
N CYS A 281 14.07 -13.16 -6.74
CA CYS A 281 12.96 -13.90 -7.33
C CYS A 281 13.24 -15.40 -7.45
N LYS A 282 14.46 -15.80 -7.81
CA LYS A 282 14.90 -17.20 -7.83
C LYS A 282 14.93 -17.81 -6.43
N SER A 283 15.51 -17.12 -5.46
CA SER A 283 15.57 -17.59 -4.07
C SER A 283 14.18 -17.83 -3.46
N ILE A 284 13.20 -16.96 -3.77
CA ILE A 284 11.80 -17.14 -3.37
C ILE A 284 11.21 -18.40 -4.03
N ALA A 285 11.48 -18.62 -5.32
CA ALA A 285 11.03 -19.82 -6.03
C ALA A 285 11.64 -21.10 -5.46
N GLU A 286 12.96 -21.11 -5.20
CA GLU A 286 13.71 -22.23 -4.58
C GLU A 286 13.18 -22.55 -3.17
N SER A 287 12.68 -21.55 -2.44
CA SER A 287 12.00 -21.73 -1.15
C SER A 287 10.55 -22.24 -1.25
N GLY A 288 10.11 -22.65 -2.44
CA GLY A 288 8.76 -23.18 -2.66
C GLY A 288 7.68 -22.11 -2.94
N GLY A 289 8.07 -20.85 -3.18
CA GLY A 289 7.13 -19.75 -3.39
C GLY A 289 6.21 -19.94 -4.59
N ILE A 290 6.71 -20.46 -5.71
CA ILE A 290 5.90 -20.72 -6.91
C ILE A 290 4.86 -21.81 -6.63
N ASP A 291 5.24 -22.92 -6.00
CA ASP A 291 4.32 -24.02 -5.66
C ASP A 291 3.19 -23.54 -4.75
N THR A 292 3.56 -22.79 -3.73
CA THR A 292 2.60 -22.22 -2.78
C THR A 292 1.62 -21.26 -3.47
N LEU A 293 2.12 -20.35 -4.32
CA LEU A 293 1.27 -19.42 -5.05
C LEU A 293 0.34 -20.11 -6.03
N LEU A 294 0.81 -21.12 -6.79
CA LEU A 294 -0.03 -21.88 -7.72
C LEU A 294 -1.12 -22.68 -6.98
N ARG A 295 -0.84 -23.19 -5.79
CA ARG A 295 -1.85 -23.79 -4.91
C ARG A 295 -2.86 -22.75 -4.43
N CYS A 296 -2.42 -21.60 -3.89
CA CYS A 296 -3.31 -20.53 -3.42
C CYS A 296 -4.17 -19.97 -4.56
N ILE A 297 -3.68 -19.94 -5.80
CA ILE A 297 -4.43 -19.56 -7.00
C ILE A 297 -5.57 -20.56 -7.27
N ASP A 298 -5.30 -21.86 -7.24
CA ASP A 298 -6.33 -22.88 -7.40
C ASP A 298 -7.39 -22.79 -6.28
N ASP A 299 -6.94 -22.75 -5.03
CA ASP A 299 -7.81 -22.70 -3.84
C ASP A 299 -8.68 -21.42 -3.86
N SER A 300 -8.11 -20.27 -4.25
CA SER A 300 -8.86 -19.02 -4.34
C SER A 300 -9.95 -19.08 -5.42
N GLY A 301 -9.67 -19.75 -6.54
CA GLY A 301 -10.66 -20.02 -7.56
C GLY A 301 -11.77 -20.97 -7.09
N GLU A 302 -11.46 -21.96 -6.25
CA GLU A 302 -12.44 -22.91 -5.69
C GLU A 302 -13.34 -22.28 -4.64
N GLN A 303 -12.79 -21.35 -3.84
CA GLN A 303 -13.53 -20.69 -2.77
C GLN A 303 -14.13 -19.33 -3.19
N GLY A 304 -13.93 -18.89 -4.43
CA GLY A 304 -14.43 -17.59 -4.89
C GLY A 304 -13.76 -16.38 -4.23
N ASN A 305 -12.52 -16.54 -3.71
CA ASN A 305 -11.79 -15.48 -3.04
C ASN A 305 -11.00 -14.62 -4.05
N ASN A 306 -11.64 -13.58 -4.60
CA ASN A 306 -11.04 -12.72 -5.62
C ASN A 306 -9.85 -11.89 -5.09
N THR A 307 -9.85 -11.53 -3.80
CA THR A 307 -8.75 -10.77 -3.19
C THR A 307 -7.49 -11.62 -3.11
N ALA A 308 -7.57 -12.85 -2.63
CA ALA A 308 -6.46 -13.79 -2.62
C ALA A 308 -5.98 -14.09 -4.05
N ALA A 309 -6.92 -14.32 -4.99
CA ALA A 309 -6.60 -14.56 -6.40
C ALA A 309 -5.76 -13.42 -7.00
N LYS A 310 -6.22 -12.18 -6.88
CA LYS A 310 -5.50 -10.99 -7.39
C LYS A 310 -4.13 -10.84 -6.77
N THR A 311 -4.04 -11.00 -5.46
CA THR A 311 -2.79 -10.79 -4.72
C THR A 311 -1.76 -11.86 -5.04
N CYS A 312 -2.16 -13.14 -5.08
CA CYS A 312 -1.28 -14.25 -5.46
C CYS A 312 -0.82 -14.12 -6.93
N CYS A 313 -1.72 -13.76 -7.84
CA CYS A 313 -1.38 -13.47 -9.22
C CYS A 313 -0.39 -12.32 -9.34
N SER A 314 -0.58 -11.24 -8.60
CA SER A 314 0.31 -10.08 -8.62
C SER A 314 1.73 -10.41 -8.14
N LEU A 315 1.88 -11.23 -7.11
CA LEU A 315 3.18 -11.72 -6.66
C LEU A 315 3.79 -12.70 -7.68
N LEU A 316 3.01 -13.65 -8.20
CA LEU A 316 3.49 -14.60 -9.21
C LEU A 316 3.97 -13.88 -10.48
N SER A 317 3.27 -12.82 -10.91
CA SER A 317 3.68 -11.93 -12.00
C SER A 317 5.07 -11.31 -11.76
N LYS A 318 5.33 -10.89 -10.51
CA LYS A 318 6.64 -10.34 -10.12
C LYS A 318 7.73 -11.41 -10.20
N LEU A 319 7.47 -12.62 -9.70
CA LEU A 319 8.42 -13.73 -9.73
C LEU A 319 8.69 -14.21 -11.17
N ALA A 320 7.69 -14.17 -12.05
CA ALA A 320 7.83 -14.48 -13.47
C ALA A 320 8.71 -13.50 -14.25
N GLY A 321 9.20 -12.43 -13.64
CA GLY A 321 10.25 -11.57 -14.19
C GLY A 321 11.56 -12.32 -14.43
N SER A 322 11.83 -13.39 -13.69
CA SER A 322 12.98 -14.30 -13.87
C SER A 322 12.68 -15.34 -14.96
N ASP A 323 13.60 -15.53 -15.90
CA ASP A 323 13.42 -16.51 -17.00
C ASP A 323 13.38 -17.96 -16.49
N SER A 324 14.16 -18.29 -15.43
CA SER A 324 14.08 -19.62 -14.79
C SER A 324 12.73 -19.85 -14.13
N ASN A 325 12.17 -18.82 -13.48
CA ASN A 325 10.86 -18.92 -12.85
C ASN A 325 9.73 -19.07 -13.87
N LYS A 326 9.83 -18.44 -15.06
CA LYS A 326 8.86 -18.65 -16.16
C LYS A 326 8.78 -20.13 -16.53
N SER A 327 9.94 -20.78 -16.77
CA SER A 327 10.00 -22.20 -17.09
C SER A 327 9.39 -23.05 -15.99
N THR A 328 9.75 -22.79 -14.73
CA THR A 328 9.17 -23.50 -13.58
C THR A 328 7.65 -23.35 -13.49
N ILE A 329 7.11 -22.14 -13.74
CA ILE A 329 5.66 -21.90 -13.75
C ILE A 329 4.97 -22.73 -14.84
N VAL A 330 5.53 -22.77 -16.07
CA VAL A 330 4.98 -23.52 -17.19
C VAL A 330 5.06 -25.03 -16.92
N GLU A 331 6.22 -25.55 -16.50
CA GLU A 331 6.43 -26.97 -16.14
C GLU A 331 5.45 -27.46 -15.07
N LYS A 332 5.09 -26.60 -14.13
CA LYS A 332 4.10 -26.87 -13.06
C LYS A 332 2.65 -26.64 -13.50
N ARG A 333 2.40 -26.57 -14.82
CA ARG A 333 1.07 -26.32 -15.39
C ARG A 333 0.42 -25.01 -14.92
N GLY A 334 1.24 -23.99 -14.66
CA GLY A 334 0.76 -22.68 -14.18
C GLY A 334 -0.16 -22.00 -15.20
N LEU A 335 0.06 -22.17 -16.50
CA LEU A 335 -0.81 -21.61 -17.54
C LEU A 335 -2.23 -22.19 -17.45
N ASP A 336 -2.39 -23.52 -17.32
CA ASP A 336 -3.70 -24.14 -17.16
C ASP A 336 -4.44 -23.63 -15.91
N LYS A 337 -3.72 -23.49 -14.80
CA LYS A 337 -4.27 -22.97 -13.54
C LYS A 337 -4.74 -21.52 -13.66
N LEU A 338 -3.97 -20.68 -14.33
CA LEU A 338 -4.31 -19.28 -14.60
C LEU A 338 -5.54 -19.15 -15.51
N ILE A 339 -5.62 -19.94 -16.58
CA ILE A 339 -6.79 -19.97 -17.46
C ILE A 339 -8.04 -20.44 -16.70
N LYS A 340 -7.92 -21.52 -15.91
CA LYS A 340 -9.01 -22.02 -15.05
C LYS A 340 -9.46 -20.95 -14.03
N LEU A 341 -8.52 -20.22 -13.42
CA LEU A 341 -8.84 -19.11 -12.53
C LEU A 341 -9.66 -18.03 -13.24
N ALA A 342 -9.20 -17.58 -14.44
CA ALA A 342 -9.90 -16.57 -15.21
C ALA A 342 -11.31 -17.01 -15.65
N GLN A 343 -11.52 -18.31 -15.93
CA GLN A 343 -12.84 -18.87 -16.23
C GLN A 343 -13.77 -18.82 -15.01
N ARG A 344 -13.26 -19.12 -13.81
CA ARG A 344 -14.03 -19.06 -12.55
C ARG A 344 -14.42 -17.64 -12.17
N PHE A 345 -13.53 -16.69 -12.42
CA PHE A 345 -13.77 -15.26 -12.21
C PHE A 345 -14.11 -14.51 -13.51
N SER A 346 -14.89 -15.17 -14.39
CA SER A 346 -15.24 -14.61 -15.69
C SER A 346 -15.95 -13.26 -15.65
N ASP A 347 -16.51 -12.89 -14.49
CA ASP A 347 -17.23 -11.64 -14.23
C ASP A 347 -16.39 -10.57 -13.50
N ASP A 348 -15.15 -10.89 -13.11
CA ASP A 348 -14.25 -9.97 -12.44
C ASP A 348 -13.09 -9.54 -13.36
N PRO A 349 -13.19 -8.35 -14.00
CA PRO A 349 -12.14 -7.88 -14.91
C PRO A 349 -10.81 -7.63 -14.21
N LEU A 350 -10.77 -7.45 -12.89
CA LEU A 350 -9.54 -7.23 -12.14
C LEU A 350 -8.76 -8.53 -11.95
N VAL A 351 -9.42 -9.66 -11.70
CA VAL A 351 -8.75 -10.97 -11.67
C VAL A 351 -8.22 -11.33 -13.07
N ILE A 352 -9.05 -11.17 -14.10
CA ILE A 352 -8.67 -11.42 -15.50
C ILE A 352 -7.46 -10.57 -15.90
N GLN A 353 -7.44 -9.30 -15.50
CA GLN A 353 -6.33 -8.38 -15.72
C GLN A 353 -5.01 -8.91 -15.16
N GLU A 354 -5.00 -9.42 -13.93
CA GLU A 354 -3.80 -9.98 -13.31
C GLU A 354 -3.36 -11.27 -14.03
N VAL A 355 -4.29 -12.15 -14.39
CA VAL A 355 -3.99 -13.36 -15.16
C VAL A 355 -3.34 -13.01 -16.51
N MET A 356 -3.89 -12.05 -17.24
CA MET A 356 -3.31 -11.61 -18.52
C MET A 356 -1.93 -10.99 -18.34
N SER A 357 -1.70 -10.27 -17.24
CA SER A 357 -0.39 -9.71 -16.90
C SER A 357 0.67 -10.81 -16.74
N ILE A 358 0.35 -11.88 -16.00
CA ILE A 358 1.28 -13.00 -15.82
C ILE A 358 1.58 -13.69 -17.13
N ILE A 359 0.55 -14.06 -17.90
CA ILE A 359 0.71 -14.75 -19.20
C ILE A 359 1.56 -13.89 -20.15
N SER A 360 1.32 -12.57 -20.16
CA SER A 360 2.12 -11.63 -20.96
C SER A 360 3.61 -11.71 -20.60
N ILE A 361 3.95 -11.78 -19.28
CA ILE A 361 5.33 -11.85 -18.82
C ILE A 361 5.95 -13.22 -19.13
N ILE A 362 5.21 -14.32 -18.95
CA ILE A 362 5.67 -15.68 -19.26
C ILE A 362 6.02 -15.79 -20.76
N CYS A 363 5.20 -15.23 -21.65
CA CYS A 363 5.42 -15.27 -23.09
C CYS A 363 6.52 -14.31 -23.57
N LEU A 364 6.94 -13.35 -22.74
CA LEU A 364 7.92 -12.35 -23.15
C LEU A 364 9.28 -13.00 -23.46
N ARG A 365 9.74 -12.87 -24.71
CA ARG A 365 10.98 -13.44 -25.26
C ARG A 365 11.06 -14.97 -25.25
N SER A 366 9.93 -15.67 -25.09
CA SER A 366 9.87 -17.13 -25.06
C SER A 366 8.81 -17.65 -26.05
N PRO A 367 9.19 -17.99 -27.31
CA PRO A 367 8.26 -18.52 -28.30
C PRO A 367 7.60 -19.84 -27.88
N ASP A 368 8.32 -20.69 -27.14
CA ASP A 368 7.79 -21.99 -26.67
C ASP A 368 6.72 -21.79 -25.60
N HIS A 369 6.95 -20.88 -24.63
CA HIS A 369 5.92 -20.51 -23.66
C HIS A 369 4.72 -19.80 -24.30
N ALA A 370 4.94 -19.05 -25.40
CA ALA A 370 3.87 -18.44 -26.16
C ALA A 370 3.01 -19.48 -26.88
N ALA A 371 3.62 -20.56 -27.42
CA ALA A 371 2.88 -21.71 -27.98
C ALA A 371 2.06 -22.41 -26.89
N SER A 372 2.69 -22.73 -25.73
CA SER A 372 1.98 -23.34 -24.59
C SER A 372 0.83 -22.48 -24.08
N ALA A 373 0.95 -21.14 -24.12
CA ALA A 373 -0.13 -20.23 -23.71
C ALA A 373 -1.34 -20.30 -24.66
N ILE A 374 -1.11 -20.40 -25.97
CA ILE A 374 -2.21 -20.61 -26.95
C ILE A 374 -2.87 -21.96 -26.72
N GLU A 375 -2.09 -23.04 -26.54
CA GLU A 375 -2.61 -24.38 -26.22
C GLU A 375 -3.46 -24.41 -24.97
N ALA A 376 -3.07 -23.65 -23.94
CA ALA A 376 -3.82 -23.51 -22.70
C ALA A 376 -5.11 -22.64 -22.84
N GLY A 377 -5.31 -21.93 -23.96
CA GLY A 377 -6.51 -21.12 -24.22
C GLY A 377 -6.36 -19.61 -23.97
N ALA A 378 -5.14 -19.07 -23.93
CA ALA A 378 -4.91 -17.63 -23.69
C ALA A 378 -5.51 -16.72 -24.78
N GLY A 379 -5.59 -17.21 -26.04
CA GLY A 379 -6.24 -16.49 -27.13
C GLY A 379 -7.75 -16.33 -26.91
N ASP A 380 -8.43 -17.40 -26.53
CA ASP A 380 -9.86 -17.39 -26.23
C ASP A 380 -10.18 -16.51 -25.01
N LEU A 381 -9.35 -16.59 -23.98
CA LEU A 381 -9.46 -15.72 -22.79
C LEU A 381 -9.43 -14.23 -23.19
N ALA A 382 -8.46 -13.83 -24.03
CA ALA A 382 -8.36 -12.44 -24.50
C ALA A 382 -9.62 -12.01 -25.25
N ILE A 383 -10.09 -12.83 -26.19
CA ILE A 383 -11.26 -12.52 -27.02
C ILE A 383 -12.53 -12.38 -26.17
N GLN A 384 -12.77 -13.32 -25.26
CA GLN A 384 -13.95 -13.30 -24.40
C GLN A 384 -13.93 -12.09 -23.45
N ALA A 385 -12.80 -11.84 -22.80
CA ALA A 385 -12.66 -10.74 -21.86
C ALA A 385 -12.76 -9.37 -22.55
N MET A 386 -12.09 -9.18 -23.69
CA MET A 386 -12.15 -7.93 -24.44
C MET A 386 -13.56 -7.61 -24.95
N LYS A 387 -14.34 -8.62 -25.35
CA LYS A 387 -15.75 -8.45 -25.73
C LYS A 387 -16.63 -8.11 -24.53
N ARG A 388 -16.41 -8.77 -23.40
CA ARG A 388 -17.26 -8.64 -22.21
C ARG A 388 -17.03 -7.32 -21.48
N PHE A 389 -15.79 -6.82 -21.42
CA PHE A 389 -15.39 -5.65 -20.65
C PHE A 389 -14.76 -4.55 -21.52
N PRO A 390 -15.46 -3.97 -22.49
CA PRO A 390 -14.88 -2.99 -23.40
C PRO A 390 -14.44 -1.69 -22.69
N ALA A 391 -15.05 -1.37 -21.55
CA ALA A 391 -14.74 -0.18 -20.73
C ALA A 391 -13.62 -0.41 -19.68
N ALA A 392 -13.18 -1.66 -19.45
CA ALA A 392 -12.13 -1.97 -18.48
C ALA A 392 -10.75 -1.67 -19.09
N ALA A 393 -10.37 -0.41 -19.15
CA ALA A 393 -9.23 0.10 -19.90
C ALA A 393 -7.91 -0.60 -19.57
N GLN A 394 -7.60 -0.84 -18.28
CA GLN A 394 -6.36 -1.52 -17.89
C GLN A 394 -6.37 -3.00 -18.29
N MET A 395 -7.50 -3.69 -18.17
CA MET A 395 -7.64 -5.07 -18.63
C MET A 395 -7.47 -5.17 -20.17
N GLN A 396 -8.09 -4.24 -20.93
CA GLN A 396 -7.91 -4.14 -22.37
C GLN A 396 -6.44 -3.93 -22.75
N ARG A 397 -5.72 -3.07 -22.04
CA ARG A 397 -4.29 -2.85 -22.22
C ARG A 397 -3.48 -4.12 -21.95
N ASN A 398 -3.77 -4.84 -20.86
CA ASN A 398 -3.08 -6.08 -20.52
C ASN A 398 -3.37 -7.18 -21.56
N ALA A 399 -4.58 -7.25 -22.11
CA ALA A 399 -4.93 -8.14 -23.21
C ALA A 399 -4.09 -7.83 -24.46
N CYS A 400 -3.96 -6.56 -24.85
CA CYS A 400 -3.13 -6.15 -25.99
C CYS A 400 -1.65 -6.54 -25.79
N ASN A 401 -1.09 -6.31 -24.58
CA ASN A 401 0.28 -6.71 -24.24
C ASN A 401 0.48 -8.23 -24.29
N MET A 402 -0.49 -9.00 -23.79
CA MET A 402 -0.47 -10.46 -23.83
C MET A 402 -0.48 -10.96 -25.27
N ILE A 403 -1.40 -10.47 -26.10
CA ILE A 403 -1.50 -10.85 -27.52
C ILE A 403 -0.23 -10.49 -28.28
N ARG A 404 0.34 -9.30 -28.05
CA ARG A 404 1.63 -8.89 -28.60
C ARG A 404 2.72 -9.91 -28.29
N ASN A 405 2.91 -10.26 -27.02
CA ASN A 405 3.98 -11.17 -26.59
C ASN A 405 3.77 -12.61 -27.09
N ILE A 406 2.52 -13.05 -27.28
CA ILE A 406 2.16 -14.34 -27.88
C ILE A 406 2.47 -14.36 -29.37
N ALA A 407 2.24 -13.25 -30.08
CA ALA A 407 2.31 -13.18 -31.54
C ALA A 407 3.71 -12.90 -32.10
N VAL A 408 4.52 -12.06 -31.38
CA VAL A 408 5.70 -11.38 -31.94
C VAL A 408 6.75 -12.31 -32.57
N ARG A 409 6.95 -13.50 -32.04
CA ARG A 409 7.97 -14.47 -32.53
C ARG A 409 7.41 -15.83 -32.92
N ASN A 410 6.07 -15.92 -33.11
CA ASN A 410 5.41 -17.17 -33.44
C ASN A 410 4.37 -16.93 -34.56
N ALA A 411 4.72 -17.34 -35.78
CA ALA A 411 3.88 -17.16 -36.96
C ALA A 411 2.58 -17.99 -36.92
N GLU A 412 2.60 -19.15 -36.24
CA GLU A 412 1.41 -20.00 -36.11
C GLU A 412 0.44 -19.36 -35.09
N ASN A 413 0.93 -18.87 -33.95
CA ASN A 413 0.09 -18.15 -33.00
C ASN A 413 -0.59 -16.93 -33.66
N ARG A 414 0.13 -16.20 -34.55
CA ARG A 414 -0.47 -15.08 -35.28
C ARG A 414 -1.65 -15.52 -36.15
N LYS A 415 -1.51 -16.63 -36.89
CA LYS A 415 -2.60 -17.16 -37.72
C LYS A 415 -3.81 -17.54 -36.86
N ILE A 416 -3.60 -18.24 -35.76
CA ILE A 416 -4.66 -18.65 -34.83
C ILE A 416 -5.41 -17.42 -34.28
N LEU A 417 -4.69 -16.43 -33.81
CA LEU A 417 -5.28 -15.21 -33.21
C LEU A 417 -6.06 -14.40 -34.26
N LEU A 418 -5.52 -14.27 -35.47
CA LEU A 418 -6.20 -13.56 -36.56
C LEU A 418 -7.46 -14.30 -37.04
N ALA A 419 -7.39 -15.62 -37.16
CA ALA A 419 -8.55 -16.44 -37.51
C ALA A 419 -9.67 -16.36 -36.49
N SER A 420 -9.34 -16.14 -35.21
CA SER A 420 -10.29 -15.96 -34.10
C SER A 420 -10.87 -14.54 -34.04
N GLY A 421 -10.47 -13.61 -34.88
CA GLY A 421 -11.04 -12.26 -35.00
C GLY A 421 -10.52 -11.26 -33.99
N ILE A 422 -9.32 -11.45 -33.41
CA ILE A 422 -8.71 -10.58 -32.42
C ILE A 422 -8.46 -9.14 -32.93
N GLU A 423 -8.20 -8.97 -34.24
CA GLU A 423 -7.91 -7.65 -34.83
C GLU A 423 -8.97 -6.60 -34.49
N LYS A 424 -10.25 -6.95 -34.73
CA LYS A 424 -11.37 -6.01 -34.47
C LYS A 424 -11.40 -5.54 -33.00
N LEU A 425 -11.10 -6.44 -32.06
CA LEU A 425 -11.11 -6.13 -30.64
C LEU A 425 -9.97 -5.20 -30.26
N ILE A 426 -8.77 -5.42 -30.81
CA ILE A 426 -7.60 -4.57 -30.56
C ILE A 426 -7.83 -3.17 -31.18
N ARG A 427 -8.39 -3.08 -32.40
CA ARG A 427 -8.73 -1.78 -33.03
C ARG A 427 -9.78 -1.02 -32.22
N ASN A 428 -10.79 -1.70 -31.68
CA ASN A 428 -11.78 -1.11 -30.79
C ASN A 428 -11.15 -0.61 -29.49
N ALA A 429 -10.25 -1.39 -28.85
CA ALA A 429 -9.54 -0.98 -27.66
C ALA A 429 -8.65 0.26 -27.93
N LYS A 430 -7.96 0.31 -29.09
CA LYS A 430 -7.14 1.46 -29.54
C LYS A 430 -7.99 2.72 -29.72
N ALA A 431 -9.19 2.59 -30.27
CA ALA A 431 -10.06 3.73 -30.55
C ALA A 431 -10.74 4.29 -29.28
N ASN A 432 -11.17 3.42 -28.38
CA ASN A 432 -12.04 3.80 -27.25
C ASN A 432 -11.30 4.04 -25.93
N ASN A 433 -10.02 3.63 -25.82
CA ASN A 433 -9.27 3.73 -24.56
C ASN A 433 -7.88 4.32 -24.82
N GLU A 434 -7.66 5.54 -24.37
CA GLU A 434 -6.37 6.24 -24.59
C GLU A 434 -5.17 5.46 -24.05
N ILE A 435 -5.28 4.89 -22.84
CA ILE A 435 -4.21 4.09 -22.23
C ILE A 435 -3.88 2.81 -23.00
N CYS A 436 -4.75 2.37 -23.91
CA CYS A 436 -4.53 1.19 -24.76
C CYS A 436 -3.78 1.51 -26.08
N ARG A 437 -3.72 2.79 -26.50
CA ARG A 437 -3.22 3.16 -27.84
C ARG A 437 -1.85 2.57 -28.18
N ALA A 438 -0.88 2.74 -27.28
CA ALA A 438 0.47 2.23 -27.50
C ALA A 438 0.49 0.69 -27.55
N SER A 439 -0.10 0.02 -26.55
CA SER A 439 -0.13 -1.45 -26.47
C SER A 439 -0.89 -2.07 -27.63
N ALA A 440 -2.00 -1.47 -28.07
CA ALA A 440 -2.79 -1.92 -29.21
C ALA A 440 -2.04 -1.72 -30.53
N THR A 441 -1.35 -0.59 -30.71
CA THR A 441 -0.51 -0.34 -31.90
C THR A 441 0.61 -1.38 -32.00
N ASP A 442 1.29 -1.67 -30.89
CA ASP A 442 2.32 -2.70 -30.84
C ASP A 442 1.76 -4.10 -31.14
N ALA A 443 0.57 -4.42 -30.62
CA ALA A 443 -0.07 -5.72 -30.87
C ALA A 443 -0.48 -5.88 -32.34
N LEU A 444 -1.07 -4.85 -32.99
CA LEU A 444 -1.43 -4.88 -34.41
C LEU A 444 -0.18 -5.02 -35.27
N ARG A 445 0.89 -4.31 -35.01
CA ARG A 445 2.16 -4.44 -35.71
C ARG A 445 2.72 -5.87 -35.60
N ASP A 446 2.78 -6.42 -34.39
CA ASP A 446 3.36 -7.75 -34.15
C ASP A 446 2.46 -8.89 -34.65
N LEU A 447 1.16 -8.61 -34.90
CA LEU A 447 0.26 -9.46 -35.70
C LEU A 447 0.49 -9.34 -37.22
N GLY A 448 1.27 -8.38 -37.66
CA GLY A 448 1.57 -8.15 -39.10
C GLY A 448 0.49 -7.36 -39.86
N LEU A 449 -0.35 -6.59 -39.12
CA LEU A 449 -1.46 -5.84 -39.71
C LEU A 449 -1.13 -4.37 -40.00
N ASP A 450 -0.26 -3.77 -39.19
CA ASP A 450 0.13 -2.37 -39.31
C ASP A 450 1.66 -2.25 -39.39
N ASN A 451 2.16 -1.28 -40.19
CA ASN A 451 3.58 -0.96 -40.26
C ASN A 451 3.96 0.11 -39.23
N TYR A 452 5.28 0.25 -38.96
CA TYR A 452 5.82 1.21 -37.97
C TYR A 452 5.43 2.67 -38.25
N ASN A 453 5.03 3.01 -39.48
CA ASN A 453 4.76 4.38 -39.93
C ASN A 453 3.27 4.62 -40.26
N SER A 454 2.36 3.76 -39.82
CA SER A 454 0.91 3.93 -40.08
C SER A 454 0.18 4.48 -38.82
#